data_5be88e541dd2f917606e0a2ed7c8a206
#
_entry.id   5be88e541dd2f917606e0a2ed7c8a206
#
_cell.length_a   1.000
_cell.length_b   1.000
_cell.length_c   1.000
_cell.angle_alpha   90.00
_cell.angle_beta   90.00
_cell.angle_gamma   90.00
#
_symmetry.space_group_name_H-M   'P 1'
#
loop_
_entity.id
_entity.type
_entity.pdbx_description
1 polymer ?
#
loop_
_entity_poly.entity_id
_entity_poly.type
_entity_poly.pdbx_seq_one_letter_code
_entity_poly.pdbx_strand_id
1 'polypeptide(L)'
;MKRGFTLIELLVVISVIGILVAILSVSFATGQKRGRDTKRRADLLAVQQSLEQCFVLNNEYPVTAGVVFGSALICNLQTTMNQLPLDPKNADPYVY
;
A
#
# COMPACT_ATOMS: atom_id res chain seq x y z
N MET A 1 29.05 28.27 37.17
CA MET A 1 27.66 28.26 37.65
C MET A 1 26.85 27.19 36.89
N LYS A 2 26.21 26.30 37.58
CA LYS A 2 25.31 25.33 36.96
C LYS A 2 23.94 25.99 36.79
N ARG A 3 23.51 26.21 35.54
CA ARG A 3 22.16 26.70 35.26
C ARG A 3 21.22 25.51 35.29
N GLY A 4 20.24 25.52 36.20
CA GLY A 4 19.16 24.52 36.21
C GLY A 4 18.01 24.94 35.33
N PHE A 5 17.26 23.99 34.80
CA PHE A 5 16.01 24.25 34.08
C PHE A 5 14.96 24.81 35.04
N THR A 6 14.18 25.78 34.55
CA THR A 6 13.02 26.28 35.27
C THR A 6 11.79 25.39 34.98
N LEU A 7 10.88 25.32 35.95
CA LEU A 7 9.64 24.53 35.83
C LEU A 7 8.80 25.02 34.66
N ILE A 8 8.79 26.32 34.38
CA ILE A 8 8.03 26.91 33.27
C ILE A 8 8.63 26.53 31.90
N GLU A 9 9.95 26.44 31.76
CA GLU A 9 10.60 25.99 30.53
C GLU A 9 10.18 24.56 30.19
N LEU A 10 10.14 23.69 31.21
CA LEU A 10 9.70 22.32 31.00
C LEU A 10 8.22 22.25 30.62
N LEU A 11 7.36 23.04 31.27
CA LEU A 11 5.91 23.08 31.00
C LEU A 11 5.61 23.54 29.58
N VAL A 12 6.32 24.56 29.10
CA VAL A 12 6.15 25.05 27.70
C VAL A 12 6.55 23.96 26.70
N VAL A 13 7.65 23.26 26.93
CA VAL A 13 8.12 22.20 26.04
C VAL A 13 7.11 21.07 25.93
N ILE A 14 6.61 20.55 27.04
CA ILE A 14 5.61 19.47 27.01
C ILE A 14 4.29 19.91 26.39
N SER A 15 3.91 21.17 26.56
CA SER A 15 2.70 21.74 25.91
C SER A 15 2.83 21.79 24.41
N VAL A 16 3.98 22.22 23.88
CA VAL A 16 4.25 22.26 22.44
C VAL A 16 4.30 20.85 21.86
N ILE A 17 4.98 19.92 22.52
CA ILE A 17 5.00 18.52 22.07
C ILE A 17 3.60 17.92 22.05
N GLY A 18 2.77 18.17 23.05
CA GLY A 18 1.39 17.68 23.12
C GLY A 18 0.55 18.15 21.93
N ILE A 19 0.65 19.43 21.56
CA ILE A 19 -0.07 20.00 20.40
C ILE A 19 0.42 19.34 19.09
N LEU A 20 1.74 19.21 18.93
CA LEU A 20 2.30 18.59 17.71
C LEU A 20 1.87 17.14 17.55
N VAL A 21 1.91 16.35 18.63
CA VAL A 21 1.46 14.94 18.61
C VAL A 21 -0.03 14.85 18.27
N ALA A 22 -0.86 15.73 18.80
CA ALA A 22 -2.30 15.74 18.48
C ALA A 22 -2.57 15.95 17.00
N ILE A 23 -1.88 16.90 16.36
CA ILE A 23 -2.02 17.18 14.91
C ILE A 23 -1.53 15.99 14.08
N LEU A 24 -0.39 15.40 14.42
CA LEU A 24 0.21 14.29 13.68
C LEU A 24 -0.65 13.03 13.72
N SER A 25 -1.34 12.77 14.83
CA SER A 25 -2.16 11.57 15.00
C SER A 25 -3.30 11.49 13.98
N VAL A 26 -3.95 12.59 13.66
CA VAL A 26 -5.04 12.64 12.66
C VAL A 26 -4.50 12.45 11.24
N SER A 27 -3.37 13.06 10.92
CA SER A 27 -2.74 12.98 9.60
C SER A 27 -2.25 11.56 9.29
N PHE A 28 -1.78 10.83 10.29
CA PHE A 28 -1.24 9.49 10.12
C PHE A 28 -2.30 8.47 9.69
N ALA A 29 -3.47 8.49 10.29
CA ALA A 29 -4.57 7.58 9.94
C ALA A 29 -5.05 7.79 8.48
N THR A 30 -5.14 9.04 8.05
CA THR A 30 -5.49 9.39 6.66
C THR A 30 -4.39 8.98 5.68
N GLY A 31 -3.13 9.16 6.06
CA GLY A 31 -1.97 8.76 5.27
C GLY A 31 -1.93 7.25 5.01
N GLN A 32 -2.22 6.43 6.01
CA GLN A 32 -2.29 4.97 5.86
C GLN A 32 -3.38 4.53 4.87
N LYS A 33 -4.57 5.13 4.91
CA LYS A 33 -5.64 4.84 3.96
C LYS A 33 -5.22 5.16 2.52
N ARG A 34 -4.68 6.37 2.31
CA ARG A 34 -4.17 6.80 1.00
C ARG A 34 -3.05 5.91 0.49
N GLY A 35 -2.15 5.49 1.37
CA GLY A 35 -1.07 4.56 1.03
C GLY A 35 -1.58 3.22 0.52
N ARG A 36 -2.59 2.63 1.18
CA ARG A 36 -3.23 1.38 0.72
C ARG A 36 -3.94 1.56 -0.63
N ASP A 37 -4.66 2.66 -0.81
CA ASP A 37 -5.35 2.91 -2.08
C ASP A 37 -4.38 3.17 -3.23
N THR A 38 -3.27 3.84 -2.96
CA THR A 38 -2.18 4.02 -3.93
C THR A 38 -1.57 2.68 -4.32
N LYS A 39 -1.33 1.79 -3.35
CA LYS A 39 -0.84 0.44 -3.63
C LYS A 39 -1.83 -0.36 -4.48
N ARG A 40 -3.12 -0.35 -4.16
CA ARG A 40 -4.15 -1.02 -4.97
C ARG A 40 -4.13 -0.55 -6.43
N ARG A 41 -4.02 0.76 -6.65
CA ARG A 41 -3.92 1.31 -8.02
C ARG A 41 -2.66 0.85 -8.73
N ALA A 42 -1.53 0.83 -8.05
CA ALA A 42 -0.27 0.34 -8.60
C ALA A 42 -0.33 -1.15 -8.93
N ASP A 43 -0.94 -1.96 -8.06
CA ASP A 43 -1.16 -3.39 -8.27
C ASP A 43 -2.05 -3.66 -9.49
N LEU A 44 -3.14 -2.91 -9.65
CA LEU A 44 -4.01 -3.01 -10.83
C LEU A 44 -3.31 -2.64 -12.13
N LEU A 45 -2.46 -1.60 -12.12
CA LEU A 45 -1.66 -1.23 -13.28
C LEU A 45 -0.64 -2.32 -13.64
N ALA A 46 -0.02 -2.93 -12.64
CA ALA A 46 0.91 -4.04 -12.87
C ALA A 46 0.22 -5.26 -13.48
N VAL A 47 -0.98 -5.60 -12.99
CA VAL A 47 -1.82 -6.67 -13.58
C VAL A 47 -2.21 -6.33 -15.02
N GLN A 48 -2.65 -5.10 -15.28
CA GLN A 48 -2.98 -4.66 -16.62
C GLN A 48 -1.80 -4.80 -17.58
N GLN A 49 -0.62 -4.36 -17.19
CA GLN A 49 0.60 -4.47 -18.01
C GLN A 49 0.94 -5.94 -18.30
N SER A 50 0.77 -6.82 -17.32
CA SER A 50 1.00 -8.26 -17.50
C SER A 50 -0.01 -8.91 -18.44
N LEU A 51 -1.26 -8.48 -18.40
CA LEU A 51 -2.30 -8.93 -19.34
C LEU A 51 -2.06 -8.42 -20.75
N GLU A 52 -1.64 -7.17 -20.91
CA GLU A 52 -1.26 -6.61 -22.22
C GLU A 52 -0.06 -7.36 -22.81
N GLN A 53 0.93 -7.69 -21.99
CA GLN A 53 2.05 -8.51 -22.40
C GLN A 53 1.61 -9.91 -22.86
N CYS A 54 0.68 -10.51 -22.13
CA CYS A 54 0.06 -11.76 -22.51
C CYS A 54 -0.60 -11.69 -23.90
N PHE A 55 -1.37 -10.65 -24.13
CA PHE A 55 -2.03 -10.41 -25.41
C PHE A 55 -1.03 -10.21 -26.56
N VAL A 56 0.03 -9.45 -26.34
CA VAL A 56 1.07 -9.23 -27.36
C VAL A 56 1.79 -10.53 -27.74
N LEU A 57 2.02 -11.41 -26.77
CA LEU A 57 2.73 -12.66 -27.02
C LEU A 57 1.87 -13.73 -27.67
N ASN A 58 0.59 -13.82 -27.29
CA ASN A 58 -0.28 -14.93 -27.66
C ASN A 58 -1.50 -14.51 -28.49
N ASN A 59 -1.71 -13.22 -28.69
CA ASN A 59 -2.90 -12.62 -29.32
C ASN A 59 -4.23 -13.00 -28.61
N GLU A 60 -4.14 -13.44 -27.37
CA GLU A 60 -5.27 -13.84 -26.52
C GLU A 60 -4.98 -13.44 -25.07
N TYR A 61 -6.06 -13.13 -24.32
CA TYR A 61 -5.98 -12.95 -22.88
C TYR A 61 -6.09 -14.30 -22.17
N PRO A 62 -5.49 -14.44 -20.98
CA PRO A 62 -5.60 -15.67 -20.21
C PRO A 62 -7.08 -15.92 -19.83
N VAL A 63 -7.50 -17.18 -19.89
CA VAL A 63 -8.82 -17.58 -19.42
C VAL A 63 -8.96 -17.34 -17.92
N THR A 64 -10.09 -16.79 -17.50
CA THR A 64 -10.36 -16.42 -16.11
C THR A 64 -10.19 -17.57 -15.10
N ALA A 65 -10.38 -18.82 -15.53
CA ALA A 65 -10.18 -20.00 -14.69
C ALA A 65 -8.74 -20.20 -14.20
N GLY A 66 -7.76 -19.57 -14.85
CA GLY A 66 -6.34 -19.65 -14.45
C GLY A 66 -5.82 -18.43 -13.69
N VAL A 67 -6.64 -17.40 -13.50
CA VAL A 67 -6.24 -16.16 -12.83
C VAL A 67 -6.64 -16.23 -11.38
N VAL A 68 -5.68 -16.50 -10.50
CA VAL A 68 -5.89 -16.54 -9.04
C VAL A 68 -4.97 -15.52 -8.39
N PHE A 69 -5.51 -14.55 -7.67
CA PHE A 69 -4.71 -13.59 -6.91
C PHE A 69 -3.87 -14.29 -5.86
N GLY A 70 -2.62 -13.87 -5.73
CA GLY A 70 -1.62 -14.54 -4.89
C GLY A 70 -0.84 -15.66 -5.57
N SER A 71 -1.24 -16.08 -6.78
CA SER A 71 -0.52 -17.04 -7.61
C SER A 71 0.12 -16.40 -8.84
N ALA A 72 0.91 -17.14 -9.59
CA ALA A 72 1.51 -16.66 -10.82
C ALA A 72 0.47 -16.48 -11.93
N LEU A 73 0.64 -15.45 -12.75
CA LEU A 73 -0.12 -15.28 -13.98
C LEU A 73 0.61 -15.99 -15.11
N ILE A 74 0.00 -17.04 -15.62
CA ILE A 74 0.54 -17.89 -16.69
C ILE A 74 -0.27 -17.66 -17.96
N CYS A 75 0.40 -17.26 -19.02
CA CYS A 75 -0.15 -17.08 -20.35
C CYS A 75 0.43 -18.12 -21.28
N ASN A 76 -0.37 -19.09 -21.66
CA ASN A 76 0.01 -20.12 -22.65
C ASN A 76 1.42 -20.71 -22.38
N LEU A 77 1.67 -21.20 -21.16
CA LEU A 77 2.93 -21.76 -20.65
C LEU A 77 4.05 -20.75 -20.35
N GLN A 78 3.82 -19.44 -20.54
CA GLN A 78 4.75 -18.40 -20.13
C GLN A 78 4.24 -17.66 -18.89
N THR A 79 5.11 -17.51 -17.91
CA THR A 79 4.81 -16.72 -16.71
C THR A 79 5.04 -15.24 -17.02
N THR A 80 3.98 -14.44 -17.06
CA THR A 80 4.06 -12.99 -17.26
C THR A 80 4.19 -12.23 -15.94
N MET A 81 3.69 -12.78 -14.86
CA MET A 81 3.84 -12.24 -13.52
C MET A 81 4.07 -13.40 -12.53
N ASN A 82 5.11 -13.33 -11.73
CA ASN A 82 5.46 -14.39 -10.79
C ASN A 82 4.42 -14.57 -9.68
N GLN A 83 3.78 -13.47 -9.28
CA GLN A 83 2.73 -13.49 -8.27
C GLN A 83 1.77 -12.33 -8.50
N LEU A 84 0.50 -12.64 -8.67
CA LEU A 84 -0.56 -11.64 -8.69
C LEU A 84 -0.68 -10.98 -7.31
N PRO A 85 -0.83 -9.65 -7.26
CA PRO A 85 -0.87 -8.94 -6.00
C PRO A 85 -2.08 -9.35 -5.16
N LEU A 86 -1.90 -9.27 -3.85
CA LEU A 86 -2.96 -9.39 -2.86
C LEU A 86 -3.30 -8.03 -2.30
N ASP A 87 -4.55 -7.83 -1.91
CA ASP A 87 -4.94 -6.59 -1.23
C ASP A 87 -4.04 -6.35 -0.01
N PRO A 88 -3.58 -5.12 0.25
CA PRO A 88 -2.74 -4.80 1.40
C PRO A 88 -3.34 -5.18 2.75
N LYS A 89 -4.66 -5.25 2.83
CA LYS A 89 -5.37 -5.65 4.03
C LYS A 89 -5.67 -7.15 4.05
N ASN A 90 -5.90 -7.73 2.85
CA ASN A 90 -6.18 -9.15 2.61
C ASN A 90 -7.14 -9.79 3.61
N ALA A 91 -8.23 -9.07 3.92
CA ALA A 91 -9.27 -9.50 4.84
C ALA A 91 -10.61 -8.95 4.38
N ASP A 92 -11.69 -9.70 4.58
CA ASP A 92 -13.04 -9.26 4.21
C ASP A 92 -13.35 -7.85 4.76
N PRO A 93 -13.96 -6.96 3.96
CA PRO A 93 -14.37 -7.11 2.56
C PRO A 93 -13.26 -6.75 1.52
N TYR A 94 -12.00 -6.65 1.91
CA TYR A 94 -10.87 -6.17 1.09
C TYR A 94 -10.08 -7.35 0.50
N VAL A 95 -10.68 -8.07 -0.43
CA VAL A 95 -10.05 -9.16 -1.18
C VAL A 95 -10.27 -8.89 -2.67
N TYR A 96 -9.22 -9.09 -3.47
CA TYR A 96 -9.35 -9.02 -4.93
C TYR A 96 -10.07 -10.24 -5.49
#